data_048de8e9ec1a70d91fd1827f859ab845
#
_entry.id   048de8e9ec1a70d91fd1827f859ab845
#
_cell.length_a   1.000
_cell.length_b   1.000
_cell.length_c   1.000
_cell.angle_alpha   90.00
_cell.angle_beta   90.00
_cell.angle_gamma   90.00
#
_symmetry.space_group_name_H-M   'P 1'
#
loop_
_entity.id
_entity.type
_entity.pdbx_description
1 polymer ?
#
loop_
_entity_poly.entity_id
_entity_poly.type
_entity_poly.pdbx_seq_one_letter_code
_entity_poly.pdbx_strand_id
1 'polypeptide(L)'
;MDISPAEISGILKSQIENFGVEAEVSDVGQVLSVGDGIARIYGLDSVQAGEMVEFDGGIKGMALNLESDNVGVVIFGDDRSIKEGDTVKRLDEIVAAPVGKGLLGRVVNPLGEPIDGKGPLTDVAERARVDVKAPGIIPRKSVHEPMMTGIKAIDAMIPVGRGQRELVIGDRQTGKTAVCIDTILNQKPTNDAAKSESEKLFCVYVAIGQKRSTVAQVVKTLEERGALDYTIVVSATASEPAPLQYLAPFTGCAMGEWFRDNGMHALIIYDDLSKQAVAYRQMSLLLRRPPGREAYPGDVFYLHSRLLERAAKMGDAAGNGSLTALPIIETQANDVSAYIPTNVISITDGQIFLETDLFYQGIRPAINVGLSVSRVGGAAQTKAMKKVSGSIKLELAQYREMAAFAQFGSDLDAATQRLLNRGARLTELLKQPQFSPMPFEEQTVSIFAGTNGYIDDVPVDRVTDYEAQMLSFMRSEHAGVLEEIRTTGKFEDDTKNKVVDALKTFAKQFA
;
A
#
# COMPACT_ATOMS: atom_id res chain seq x y z
N MET A 1 -13.98 17.51 31.21
CA MET A 1 -13.92 18.26 32.48
C MET A 1 -13.75 19.69 32.09
N ASP A 2 -14.61 20.56 32.51
CA ASP A 2 -14.36 21.98 32.35
C ASP A 2 -13.21 22.33 33.28
N ILE A 3 -12.23 23.09 32.77
CA ILE A 3 -11.12 23.57 33.56
C ILE A 3 -11.74 24.47 34.66
N SER A 4 -11.45 24.17 35.91
CA SER A 4 -12.06 24.95 37.00
C SER A 4 -11.43 26.34 37.04
N PRO A 5 -12.20 27.38 37.38
CA PRO A 5 -11.66 28.74 37.58
C PRO A 5 -10.50 28.79 38.60
N ALA A 6 -10.45 27.82 39.52
CA ALA A 6 -9.39 27.71 40.53
C ALA A 6 -8.06 27.23 39.93
N GLU A 7 -8.08 26.32 38.93
CA GLU A 7 -6.88 25.85 38.23
C GLU A 7 -6.29 26.96 37.35
N ILE A 8 -7.13 27.69 36.60
CA ILE A 8 -6.71 28.87 35.85
C ILE A 8 -6.11 29.93 36.77
N SER A 9 -6.73 30.18 37.91
CA SER A 9 -6.23 31.15 38.90
C SER A 9 -4.90 30.73 39.53
N GLY A 10 -4.67 29.42 39.74
CA GLY A 10 -3.39 28.88 40.24
C GLY A 10 -2.26 29.06 39.22
N ILE A 11 -2.53 28.77 37.96
CA ILE A 11 -1.57 28.94 36.87
C ILE A 11 -1.25 30.42 36.64
N LEU A 12 -2.27 31.29 36.61
CA LEU A 12 -2.08 32.73 36.47
C LEU A 12 -1.24 33.31 37.64
N LYS A 13 -1.45 32.83 38.87
CA LYS A 13 -0.62 33.25 40.02
C LYS A 13 0.84 32.85 39.83
N SER A 14 1.14 31.62 39.45
CA SER A 14 2.51 31.17 39.22
C SER A 14 3.20 31.89 38.05
N GLN A 15 2.44 32.26 37.01
CA GLN A 15 2.95 33.07 35.90
C GLN A 15 3.23 34.52 36.32
N ILE A 16 2.37 35.12 37.14
CA ILE A 16 2.57 36.47 37.66
C ILE A 16 3.78 36.53 38.60
N GLU A 17 4.03 35.51 39.42
CA GLU A 17 5.22 35.41 40.30
C GLU A 17 6.53 35.24 39.52
N ASN A 18 6.49 34.69 38.28
CA ASN A 18 7.63 34.52 37.40
C ASN A 18 7.82 35.63 36.34
N PHE A 19 7.04 36.70 36.41
CA PHE A 19 6.97 37.79 35.41
C PHE A 19 8.23 38.68 35.33
N GLY A 20 9.35 38.26 35.95
CA GLY A 20 10.63 38.97 35.92
C GLY A 20 11.67 38.40 34.94
N VAL A 21 11.38 37.34 34.21
CA VAL A 21 12.25 36.77 33.18
C VAL A 21 11.52 36.94 31.84
N GLU A 22 12.07 37.81 30.98
CA GLU A 22 11.63 37.98 29.60
C GLU A 22 11.84 36.69 28.79
N ALA A 23 11.01 35.68 29.00
CA ALA A 23 10.77 34.64 28.02
C ALA A 23 9.54 35.08 27.24
N GLU A 24 9.60 35.08 25.91
CA GLU A 24 8.45 35.35 25.06
C GLU A 24 7.35 34.34 25.38
N VAL A 25 6.35 34.77 26.15
CA VAL A 25 5.25 33.95 26.70
C VAL A 25 4.39 33.31 25.60
N SER A 26 4.51 33.76 24.34
CA SER A 26 3.80 33.20 23.19
C SER A 26 4.33 31.82 22.74
N ASP A 27 5.55 31.44 23.09
CA ASP A 27 6.21 30.25 22.57
C ASP A 27 6.37 29.12 23.61
N VAL A 28 5.88 29.35 24.83
CA VAL A 28 5.95 28.41 25.95
C VAL A 28 4.56 28.20 26.53
N GLY A 29 4.21 26.94 26.75
CA GLY A 29 2.96 26.54 27.41
C GLY A 29 3.21 25.66 28.61
N GLN A 30 2.13 25.33 29.31
CA GLN A 30 2.16 24.47 30.48
C GLN A 30 1.15 23.34 30.37
N VAL A 31 1.53 22.11 30.72
CA VAL A 31 0.65 20.95 30.72
C VAL A 31 -0.46 21.10 31.73
N LEU A 32 -1.71 21.11 31.29
CA LEU A 32 -2.90 21.10 32.16
C LEU A 32 -3.31 19.69 32.55
N SER A 33 -3.24 18.78 31.60
CA SER A 33 -3.52 17.35 31.81
C SER A 33 -2.81 16.51 30.76
N VAL A 34 -2.45 15.29 31.09
CA VAL A 34 -1.79 14.32 30.20
C VAL A 34 -2.31 12.92 30.47
N GLY A 35 -2.45 12.14 29.43
CA GLY A 35 -2.82 10.73 29.48
C GLY A 35 -3.21 10.17 28.11
N ASP A 36 -3.00 8.86 27.94
CA ASP A 36 -3.35 8.12 26.72
C ASP A 36 -2.76 8.71 25.42
N GLY A 37 -1.55 9.29 25.51
CA GLY A 37 -0.86 9.89 24.36
C GLY A 37 -1.36 11.28 23.96
N ILE A 38 -2.18 11.93 24.79
CA ILE A 38 -2.71 13.27 24.58
C ILE A 38 -2.33 14.18 25.76
N ALA A 39 -1.92 15.40 25.47
CA ALA A 39 -1.78 16.46 26.46
C ALA A 39 -2.68 17.66 26.11
N ARG A 40 -3.19 18.32 27.14
CA ARG A 40 -3.83 19.64 27.04
C ARG A 40 -2.89 20.66 27.63
N ILE A 41 -2.66 21.70 26.86
CA ILE A 41 -1.63 22.69 27.17
C ILE A 41 -2.29 24.07 27.25
N TYR A 42 -2.01 24.80 28.32
CA TYR A 42 -2.34 26.19 28.46
C TYR A 42 -1.23 27.06 27.87
N GLY A 43 -1.58 28.13 27.21
CA GLY A 43 -0.63 28.97 26.47
C GLY A 43 -0.40 28.44 25.05
N LEU A 44 0.76 28.71 24.47
CA LEU A 44 1.08 28.43 23.06
C LEU A 44 0.14 29.18 22.11
N ASP A 45 -0.15 30.46 22.42
CA ASP A 45 -1.17 31.24 21.72
C ASP A 45 -0.91 31.41 20.21
N SER A 46 0.34 31.28 19.79
CA SER A 46 0.78 31.43 18.39
C SER A 46 0.93 30.10 17.66
N VAL A 47 0.67 28.94 18.32
CA VAL A 47 0.88 27.63 17.71
C VAL A 47 -0.13 27.38 16.58
N GLN A 48 0.33 26.70 15.53
CA GLN A 48 -0.51 26.29 14.42
C GLN A 48 -0.87 24.80 14.49
N ALA A 49 -2.00 24.43 13.92
CA ALA A 49 -2.36 23.03 13.78
C ALA A 49 -1.32 22.29 12.91
N GLY A 50 -0.82 21.14 13.41
CA GLY A 50 0.26 20.38 12.76
C GLY A 50 1.66 20.84 13.14
N GLU A 51 1.80 21.86 13.98
CA GLU A 51 3.09 22.33 14.46
C GLU A 51 3.64 21.43 15.58
N MET A 52 4.95 21.22 15.57
CA MET A 52 5.66 20.44 16.56
C MET A 52 5.88 21.22 17.84
N VAL A 53 5.75 20.52 18.95
CA VAL A 53 6.08 21.00 20.29
C VAL A 53 7.01 20.01 20.98
N GLU A 54 7.77 20.48 21.95
CA GLU A 54 8.67 19.67 22.75
C GLU A 54 8.34 19.83 24.24
N PHE A 55 8.13 18.71 24.89
CA PHE A 55 7.95 18.61 26.34
C PHE A 55 9.29 18.56 27.06
N ASP A 56 9.30 18.85 28.35
CA ASP A 56 10.47 18.62 29.18
C ASP A 56 10.94 17.16 29.02
N GLY A 57 12.26 16.98 28.87
CA GLY A 57 12.83 15.65 28.60
C GLY A 57 12.99 15.31 27.10
N GLY A 58 12.63 16.23 26.18
CA GLY A 58 12.85 16.07 24.73
C GLY A 58 11.78 15.22 24.02
N ILE A 59 10.65 14.92 24.68
CA ILE A 59 9.54 14.23 24.03
C ILE A 59 8.83 15.19 23.11
N LYS A 60 8.62 14.73 21.87
CA LYS A 60 7.95 15.54 20.84
C LYS A 60 6.45 15.29 20.82
N GLY A 61 5.71 16.30 20.43
CA GLY A 61 4.27 16.22 20.18
C GLY A 61 3.87 17.10 18.99
N MET A 62 2.61 17.04 18.64
CA MET A 62 2.03 17.85 17.55
C MET A 62 0.73 18.48 18.03
N ALA A 63 0.59 19.77 17.84
CA ALA A 63 -0.67 20.50 18.07
C ALA A 63 -1.73 20.04 17.05
N LEU A 64 -2.86 19.56 17.54
CA LEU A 64 -3.94 19.04 16.69
C LEU A 64 -5.27 19.75 16.88
N ASN A 65 -5.64 20.12 18.11
CA ASN A 65 -6.82 20.91 18.43
C ASN A 65 -6.38 22.27 18.99
N LEU A 66 -6.90 23.33 18.38
CA LEU A 66 -6.70 24.70 18.87
C LEU A 66 -8.05 25.16 19.45
N GLU A 67 -8.12 25.25 20.76
CA GLU A 67 -9.29 25.72 21.51
C GLU A 67 -9.03 27.13 22.08
N SER A 68 -10.04 27.82 22.53
CA SER A 68 -9.90 29.20 23.01
C SER A 68 -9.07 29.35 24.29
N ASP A 69 -8.98 28.28 25.07
CA ASP A 69 -8.36 28.24 26.40
C ASP A 69 -7.27 27.17 26.55
N ASN A 70 -7.13 26.30 25.57
CA ASN A 70 -6.11 25.26 25.57
C ASN A 70 -5.77 24.75 24.17
N VAL A 71 -4.62 24.06 24.08
CA VAL A 71 -4.17 23.36 22.88
C VAL A 71 -4.15 21.87 23.14
N GLY A 72 -4.85 21.09 22.33
CA GLY A 72 -4.80 19.64 22.34
C GLY A 72 -3.61 19.15 21.53
N VAL A 73 -2.67 18.51 22.19
CA VAL A 73 -1.42 17.99 21.60
C VAL A 73 -1.40 16.48 21.65
N VAL A 74 -1.02 15.86 20.54
CA VAL A 74 -0.75 14.41 20.45
C VAL A 74 0.73 14.16 20.69
N ILE A 75 1.05 13.14 21.49
CA ILE A 75 2.42 12.86 21.97
C ILE A 75 3.05 11.74 21.12
N PHE A 76 4.23 11.97 20.59
CA PHE A 76 5.00 11.00 19.81
C PHE A 76 6.01 10.22 20.65
N GLY A 77 5.56 9.62 21.76
CA GLY A 77 6.42 8.88 22.66
C GLY A 77 5.68 8.37 23.90
N ASP A 78 6.45 7.97 24.92
CA ASP A 78 5.91 7.55 26.20
C ASP A 78 5.51 8.79 27.03
N ASP A 79 4.22 8.94 27.28
CA ASP A 79 3.63 10.05 28.02
C ASP A 79 3.79 9.94 29.54
N ARG A 80 4.28 8.80 30.05
CA ARG A 80 4.39 8.54 31.52
C ARG A 80 5.38 9.45 32.22
N SER A 81 6.34 10.00 31.49
CA SER A 81 7.32 10.93 32.04
C SER A 81 6.84 12.38 32.10
N ILE A 82 5.73 12.70 31.39
CA ILE A 82 5.15 14.04 31.34
C ILE A 82 4.16 14.19 32.50
N LYS A 83 4.19 15.33 33.16
CA LYS A 83 3.35 15.65 34.35
C LYS A 83 2.58 16.94 34.12
N GLU A 84 1.49 17.08 34.85
CA GLU A 84 0.78 18.36 34.97
C GLU A 84 1.74 19.43 35.53
N GLY A 85 1.74 20.57 34.89
CA GLY A 85 2.63 21.68 35.23
C GLY A 85 3.97 21.70 34.49
N ASP A 86 4.32 20.63 33.78
CA ASP A 86 5.54 20.61 32.93
C ASP A 86 5.48 21.67 31.83
N THR A 87 6.64 22.14 31.42
CA THR A 87 6.80 23.15 30.41
C THR A 87 6.77 22.51 29.01
N VAL A 88 6.10 23.16 28.07
CA VAL A 88 6.06 22.76 26.65
C VAL A 88 6.50 23.93 25.78
N LYS A 89 7.40 23.67 24.84
CA LYS A 89 7.96 24.68 23.93
C LYS A 89 7.48 24.45 22.50
N ARG A 90 7.13 25.51 21.81
CA ARG A 90 6.97 25.50 20.35
C ARG A 90 8.31 25.22 19.68
N LEU A 91 8.28 24.45 18.59
CA LEU A 91 9.45 24.26 17.74
C LEU A 91 9.41 25.14 16.47
N ASP A 92 8.30 25.85 16.25
CA ASP A 92 8.09 26.71 15.04
C ASP A 92 8.24 25.91 13.73
N GLU A 93 8.04 24.62 13.80
CA GLU A 93 8.23 23.68 12.70
C GLU A 93 6.98 22.80 12.53
N ILE A 94 6.41 22.80 11.33
CA ILE A 94 5.35 21.85 10.98
C ILE A 94 5.96 20.45 10.84
N VAL A 95 5.24 19.40 11.24
CA VAL A 95 5.70 18.01 11.19
C VAL A 95 6.32 17.69 9.83
N ALA A 96 7.60 17.35 9.86
CA ALA A 96 8.40 17.03 8.68
C ALA A 96 9.23 15.76 8.92
N ALA A 97 9.51 15.02 7.86
CA ALA A 97 10.32 13.81 7.88
C ALA A 97 11.47 13.91 6.87
N PRO A 98 12.58 13.20 7.09
CA PRO A 98 13.65 13.13 6.12
C PRO A 98 13.17 12.43 4.85
N VAL A 99 13.60 12.91 3.69
CA VAL A 99 13.32 12.30 2.38
C VAL A 99 14.62 12.21 1.57
N GLY A 100 14.64 11.33 0.59
CA GLY A 100 15.79 11.13 -0.27
C GLY A 100 16.23 9.68 -0.37
N LYS A 101 17.25 9.44 -1.18
CA LYS A 101 17.79 8.09 -1.44
C LYS A 101 18.48 7.46 -0.22
N GLY A 102 18.97 8.26 0.71
CA GLY A 102 19.61 7.77 1.93
C GLY A 102 18.70 6.97 2.87
N LEU A 103 17.39 6.94 2.59
CA LEU A 103 16.44 6.10 3.31
C LEU A 103 16.26 4.70 2.68
N LEU A 104 16.75 4.48 1.46
CA LEU A 104 16.68 3.16 0.82
C LEU A 104 17.48 2.13 1.64
N GLY A 105 16.91 0.96 1.83
CA GLY A 105 17.50 -0.09 2.66
C GLY A 105 17.37 0.12 4.16
N ARG A 106 16.63 1.15 4.60
CA ARG A 106 16.51 1.52 6.01
C ARG A 106 15.10 1.25 6.55
N VAL A 107 15.04 0.99 7.84
CA VAL A 107 13.79 0.92 8.61
C VAL A 107 13.75 2.12 9.55
N VAL A 108 12.71 2.93 9.43
CA VAL A 108 12.54 4.16 10.20
C VAL A 108 11.19 4.17 10.94
N ASN A 109 11.13 4.98 11.99
CA ASN A 109 9.87 5.28 12.67
C ASN A 109 9.07 6.39 11.91
N PRO A 110 7.85 6.73 12.32
CA PRO A 110 7.05 7.77 11.66
C PRO A 110 7.63 9.19 11.71
N LEU A 111 8.59 9.46 12.58
CA LEU A 111 9.35 10.72 12.60
C LEU A 111 10.55 10.70 11.64
N GLY A 112 10.79 9.56 10.98
CA GLY A 112 11.92 9.35 10.08
C GLY A 112 13.22 9.00 10.78
N GLU A 113 13.18 8.64 12.06
CA GLU A 113 14.37 8.22 12.82
C GLU A 113 14.65 6.73 12.54
N PRO A 114 15.93 6.34 12.31
CA PRO A 114 16.27 4.95 12.01
C PRO A 114 16.12 4.08 13.26
N ILE A 115 15.50 2.91 13.08
CA ILE A 115 15.25 1.91 14.14
C ILE A 115 15.85 0.53 13.80
N ASP A 116 16.65 0.47 12.74
CA ASP A 116 17.27 -0.77 12.21
C ASP A 116 18.65 -1.10 12.78
N GLY A 117 19.16 -0.26 13.68
CA GLY A 117 20.49 -0.44 14.27
C GLY A 117 21.67 -0.17 13.34
N LYS A 118 21.41 0.32 12.11
CA LYS A 118 22.46 0.62 11.12
C LYS A 118 23.08 2.03 11.25
N GLY A 119 22.85 2.70 12.37
CA GLY A 119 23.35 4.05 12.64
C GLY A 119 22.51 5.17 11.97
N PRO A 120 22.97 6.41 12.06
CA PRO A 120 22.23 7.57 11.53
C PRO A 120 22.05 7.49 10.01
N LEU A 121 21.02 8.21 9.50
CA LEU A 121 20.79 8.34 8.07
C LEU A 121 21.88 9.20 7.43
N THR A 122 22.38 8.75 6.30
CA THR A 122 23.31 9.50 5.44
C THR A 122 22.62 9.80 4.10
N ASP A 123 23.07 10.83 3.40
CA ASP A 123 22.51 11.21 2.09
C ASP A 123 21.00 11.54 2.12
N VAL A 124 20.55 12.17 3.19
CA VAL A 124 19.21 12.76 3.29
C VAL A 124 19.16 14.01 2.41
N ALA A 125 18.23 14.07 1.48
CA ALA A 125 18.12 15.21 0.56
C ALA A 125 17.60 16.47 1.28
N GLU A 126 16.50 16.31 2.03
CA GLU A 126 15.86 17.40 2.78
C GLU A 126 14.90 16.85 3.84
N ARG A 127 14.29 17.72 4.62
CA ARG A 127 13.11 17.39 5.44
C ARG A 127 11.87 17.94 4.75
N ALA A 128 10.95 17.06 4.38
CA ALA A 128 9.70 17.42 3.73
C ALA A 128 8.53 17.37 4.72
N ARG A 129 7.59 18.30 4.59
CA ARG A 129 6.35 18.26 5.36
C ARG A 129 5.58 16.96 5.05
N VAL A 130 5.09 16.29 6.08
CA VAL A 130 4.45 14.97 5.92
C VAL A 130 2.99 15.09 5.48
N ASP A 131 2.28 16.13 5.88
CA ASP A 131 0.90 16.39 5.44
C ASP A 131 0.88 17.61 4.53
N VAL A 132 0.75 17.34 3.23
CA VAL A 132 0.72 18.36 2.18
C VAL A 132 -0.45 18.13 1.25
N LYS A 133 -0.88 19.18 0.56
CA LYS A 133 -1.95 19.09 -0.43
C LYS A 133 -1.51 18.23 -1.62
N ALA A 134 -2.40 17.36 -2.08
CA ALA A 134 -2.18 16.56 -3.29
C ALA A 134 -1.94 17.44 -4.53
N PRO A 135 -1.20 16.94 -5.54
CA PRO A 135 -1.02 17.65 -6.81
C PRO A 135 -2.36 18.03 -7.43
N GLY A 136 -2.43 19.24 -7.99
CA GLY A 136 -3.62 19.71 -8.71
C GLY A 136 -3.89 18.92 -10.00
N ILE A 137 -4.96 19.27 -10.70
CA ILE A 137 -5.38 18.57 -11.94
C ILE A 137 -4.38 18.81 -13.09
N ILE A 138 -3.88 20.02 -13.24
CA ILE A 138 -3.03 20.42 -14.37
C ILE A 138 -1.70 19.65 -14.45
N PRO A 139 -0.95 19.44 -13.34
CA PRO A 139 0.31 18.70 -13.38
C PRO A 139 0.15 17.18 -13.55
N ARG A 140 -1.07 16.64 -13.50
CA ARG A 140 -1.32 15.20 -13.64
C ARG A 140 -1.43 14.77 -15.10
N LYS A 141 -1.09 13.50 -15.35
CA LYS A 141 -1.30 12.79 -16.61
C LYS A 141 -2.10 11.53 -16.36
N SER A 142 -2.91 11.10 -17.31
CA SER A 142 -3.63 9.82 -17.19
C SER A 142 -2.67 8.66 -17.07
N VAL A 143 -3.01 7.69 -16.22
CA VAL A 143 -2.24 6.46 -16.02
C VAL A 143 -2.22 5.66 -17.34
N HIS A 144 -1.03 5.33 -17.82
CA HIS A 144 -0.82 4.65 -19.10
C HIS A 144 0.40 3.71 -19.11
N GLU A 145 1.16 3.67 -18.03
CA GLU A 145 2.34 2.81 -17.91
C GLU A 145 2.04 1.66 -16.95
N PRO A 146 2.35 0.39 -17.31
CA PRO A 146 2.14 -0.74 -16.43
C PRO A 146 3.00 -0.68 -15.17
N MET A 147 2.44 -1.08 -14.04
CA MET A 147 3.17 -1.44 -12.83
C MET A 147 2.89 -2.92 -12.58
N MET A 148 3.82 -3.78 -13.00
CA MET A 148 3.63 -5.22 -12.94
C MET A 148 3.78 -5.74 -11.52
N THR A 149 2.78 -6.49 -11.06
CA THR A 149 2.79 -7.10 -9.73
C THR A 149 3.55 -8.42 -9.68
N GLY A 150 3.75 -9.07 -10.84
CA GLY A 150 4.28 -10.42 -10.92
C GLY A 150 3.28 -11.51 -10.56
N ILE A 151 2.02 -11.16 -10.34
CA ILE A 151 0.94 -12.08 -10.00
C ILE A 151 0.01 -12.21 -11.21
N LYS A 152 -0.04 -13.40 -11.80
CA LYS A 152 -0.80 -13.68 -13.02
C LYS A 152 -2.25 -13.17 -12.97
N ALA A 153 -2.93 -13.48 -11.87
CA ALA A 153 -4.33 -13.11 -11.69
C ALA A 153 -4.56 -11.59 -11.68
N ILE A 154 -3.62 -10.83 -11.13
CA ILE A 154 -3.71 -9.36 -11.07
C ILE A 154 -3.32 -8.77 -12.43
N ASP A 155 -2.14 -9.09 -12.93
CA ASP A 155 -1.59 -8.49 -14.14
C ASP A 155 -2.46 -8.79 -15.38
N ALA A 156 -3.14 -9.96 -15.40
CA ALA A 156 -4.04 -10.33 -16.47
C ALA A 156 -5.46 -9.70 -16.37
N MET A 157 -6.02 -9.58 -15.16
CA MET A 157 -7.45 -9.26 -15.00
C MET A 157 -7.74 -7.96 -14.24
N ILE A 158 -6.80 -7.50 -13.43
CA ILE A 158 -6.94 -6.33 -12.55
C ILE A 158 -5.64 -5.51 -12.63
N PRO A 159 -5.22 -5.10 -13.83
CA PRO A 159 -3.92 -4.48 -14.02
C PRO A 159 -3.79 -3.16 -13.28
N VAL A 160 -2.61 -2.93 -12.72
CA VAL A 160 -2.25 -1.71 -12.00
C VAL A 160 -1.27 -0.90 -12.83
N GLY A 161 -1.50 0.39 -12.93
CA GLY A 161 -0.61 1.32 -13.65
C GLY A 161 0.18 2.22 -12.70
N ARG A 162 1.29 2.75 -13.18
CA ARG A 162 2.12 3.71 -12.46
C ARG A 162 1.34 5.00 -12.20
N GLY A 163 1.14 5.32 -10.92
CA GLY A 163 0.32 6.45 -10.47
C GLY A 163 -1.13 6.11 -10.11
N GLN A 164 -1.53 4.84 -10.22
CA GLN A 164 -2.86 4.35 -9.83
C GLN A 164 -2.92 4.09 -8.32
N ARG A 165 -4.13 4.19 -7.77
CA ARG A 165 -4.47 3.76 -6.41
C ARG A 165 -5.32 2.51 -6.49
N GLU A 166 -4.77 1.37 -6.16
CA GLU A 166 -5.49 0.09 -6.19
C GLU A 166 -5.60 -0.49 -4.79
N LEU A 167 -6.82 -0.65 -4.31
CA LEU A 167 -7.09 -1.15 -2.97
C LEU A 167 -6.89 -2.67 -2.90
N VAL A 168 -6.18 -3.15 -1.89
CA VAL A 168 -6.11 -4.57 -1.53
C VAL A 168 -6.98 -4.80 -0.30
N ILE A 169 -8.08 -5.53 -0.45
CA ILE A 169 -9.10 -5.65 0.58
C ILE A 169 -9.48 -7.12 0.85
N GLY A 170 -9.73 -7.46 2.08
CA GLY A 170 -10.15 -8.81 2.51
C GLY A 170 -9.97 -9.03 4.00
N ASP A 171 -10.44 -10.17 4.50
CA ASP A 171 -10.34 -10.55 5.90
C ASP A 171 -8.90 -10.83 6.34
N ARG A 172 -8.70 -11.05 7.62
CA ARG A 172 -7.39 -11.43 8.18
C ARG A 172 -6.85 -12.69 7.51
N GLN A 173 -5.53 -12.74 7.29
CA GLN A 173 -4.82 -13.91 6.78
C GLN A 173 -5.26 -14.41 5.38
N THR A 174 -5.93 -13.56 4.59
CA THR A 174 -6.28 -13.89 3.20
C THR A 174 -5.15 -13.67 2.19
N GLY A 175 -3.99 -13.19 2.63
CA GLY A 175 -2.82 -12.99 1.78
C GLY A 175 -2.60 -11.55 1.29
N LYS A 176 -3.29 -10.54 1.86
CA LYS A 176 -3.16 -9.12 1.46
C LYS A 176 -1.70 -8.64 1.47
N THR A 177 -1.01 -8.82 2.59
CA THR A 177 0.42 -8.45 2.72
C THR A 177 1.29 -9.23 1.73
N ALA A 178 1.01 -10.53 1.50
CA ALA A 178 1.75 -11.35 0.55
C ALA A 178 1.69 -10.80 -0.88
N VAL A 179 0.51 -10.43 -1.35
CA VAL A 179 0.32 -9.78 -2.67
C VAL A 179 1.17 -8.51 -2.79
N CYS A 180 1.19 -7.69 -1.75
CA CYS A 180 1.97 -6.45 -1.75
C CYS A 180 3.48 -6.71 -1.72
N ILE A 181 3.95 -7.69 -0.94
CA ILE A 181 5.37 -8.07 -0.91
C ILE A 181 5.81 -8.67 -2.25
N ASP A 182 5.01 -9.55 -2.85
CA ASP A 182 5.29 -10.07 -4.19
C ASP A 182 5.43 -8.95 -5.22
N THR A 183 4.58 -7.92 -5.13
CA THR A 183 4.68 -6.73 -5.99
C THR A 183 6.01 -6.00 -5.80
N ILE A 184 6.50 -5.83 -4.57
CA ILE A 184 7.82 -5.25 -4.31
C ILE A 184 8.92 -6.14 -4.90
N LEU A 185 8.88 -7.45 -4.65
CA LEU A 185 9.89 -8.40 -5.13
C LEU A 185 9.97 -8.41 -6.65
N ASN A 186 8.85 -8.25 -7.33
CA ASN A 186 8.79 -8.24 -8.80
C ASN A 186 9.47 -7.03 -9.44
N GLN A 187 9.78 -5.97 -8.69
CA GLN A 187 10.45 -4.80 -9.26
C GLN A 187 11.96 -5.00 -9.45
N LYS A 188 12.55 -6.00 -8.79
CA LYS A 188 13.99 -6.23 -8.84
C LYS A 188 14.54 -6.41 -10.27
N PRO A 189 14.01 -7.30 -11.12
CA PRO A 189 14.52 -7.46 -12.48
C PRO A 189 14.44 -6.16 -13.31
N THR A 190 13.37 -5.40 -13.16
CA THR A 190 13.20 -4.12 -13.84
C THR A 190 14.21 -3.09 -13.35
N ASN A 191 14.43 -3.02 -12.04
CA ASN A 191 15.38 -2.08 -11.43
C ASN A 191 16.82 -2.44 -11.77
N ASP A 192 17.17 -3.73 -11.81
CA ASP A 192 18.51 -4.20 -12.19
C ASP A 192 18.81 -3.93 -13.67
N ALA A 193 17.81 -4.01 -14.54
CA ALA A 193 17.94 -3.76 -15.99
C ALA A 193 17.84 -2.27 -16.35
N ALA A 194 17.43 -1.40 -15.43
CA ALA A 194 17.21 0.03 -15.68
C ALA A 194 18.51 0.73 -16.05
N LYS A 195 18.46 1.55 -17.10
CA LYS A 195 19.59 2.35 -17.59
C LYS A 195 19.71 3.70 -16.87
N SER A 196 18.64 4.13 -16.25
CA SER A 196 18.57 5.39 -15.49
C SER A 196 17.69 5.25 -14.25
N GLU A 197 17.86 6.16 -13.31
CA GLU A 197 17.03 6.21 -12.09
C GLU A 197 15.54 6.47 -12.41
N SER A 198 15.25 7.16 -13.51
CA SER A 198 13.88 7.44 -13.94
C SER A 198 13.14 6.22 -14.49
N GLU A 199 13.84 5.11 -14.75
CA GLU A 199 13.21 3.84 -15.17
C GLU A 199 12.90 2.94 -13.98
N LYS A 200 13.60 3.13 -12.85
CA LYS A 200 13.44 2.34 -11.64
C LYS A 200 12.09 2.60 -10.94
N LEU A 201 11.63 1.61 -10.21
CA LEU A 201 10.52 1.74 -9.27
C LEU A 201 11.02 1.53 -7.85
N PHE A 202 11.05 2.61 -7.08
CA PHE A 202 11.38 2.57 -5.65
C PHE A 202 10.15 2.23 -4.84
N CYS A 203 10.32 1.57 -3.71
CA CYS A 203 9.22 1.11 -2.90
C CYS A 203 9.25 1.74 -1.49
N VAL A 204 8.07 1.99 -0.94
CA VAL A 204 7.88 2.39 0.45
C VAL A 204 6.85 1.43 1.06
N TYR A 205 7.26 0.69 2.09
CA TYR A 205 6.35 -0.18 2.83
C TYR A 205 6.07 0.45 4.19
N VAL A 206 4.82 0.79 4.44
CA VAL A 206 4.37 1.40 5.69
C VAL A 206 3.62 0.36 6.52
N ALA A 207 4.23 -0.09 7.60
CA ALA A 207 3.63 -1.00 8.57
C ALA A 207 2.90 -0.20 9.65
N ILE A 208 1.58 -0.36 9.76
CA ILE A 208 0.71 0.39 10.66
C ILE A 208 0.03 -0.56 11.63
N GLY A 209 0.33 -0.45 12.91
CA GLY A 209 -0.29 -1.27 13.95
C GLY A 209 -0.03 -2.79 13.80
N GLN A 210 1.01 -3.18 13.07
CA GLN A 210 1.43 -4.57 12.89
C GLN A 210 2.23 -5.05 14.11
N LYS A 211 2.25 -6.38 14.33
CA LYS A 211 3.13 -6.98 15.34
C LYS A 211 4.59 -6.78 14.93
N ARG A 212 5.48 -6.51 15.89
CA ARG A 212 6.92 -6.37 15.63
C ARG A 212 7.52 -7.58 14.90
N SER A 213 7.08 -8.79 15.27
CA SER A 213 7.53 -10.03 14.61
C SER A 213 7.12 -10.09 13.13
N THR A 214 5.94 -9.60 12.79
CA THR A 214 5.47 -9.54 11.40
C THR A 214 6.31 -8.56 10.58
N VAL A 215 6.56 -7.38 11.12
CA VAL A 215 7.41 -6.37 10.45
C VAL A 215 8.84 -6.91 10.26
N ALA A 216 9.41 -7.52 11.30
CA ALA A 216 10.75 -8.13 11.22
C ALA A 216 10.83 -9.22 10.14
N GLN A 217 9.78 -10.04 9.99
CA GLN A 217 9.71 -11.06 8.95
C GLN A 217 9.61 -10.45 7.54
N VAL A 218 8.83 -9.39 7.37
CA VAL A 218 8.76 -8.65 6.09
C VAL A 218 10.12 -8.07 5.72
N VAL A 219 10.77 -7.36 6.65
CA VAL A 219 12.11 -6.79 6.43
C VAL A 219 13.11 -7.87 6.05
N LYS A 220 13.12 -8.99 6.76
CA LYS A 220 13.99 -10.13 6.48
C LYS A 220 13.73 -10.71 5.08
N THR A 221 12.47 -10.89 4.70
CA THR A 221 12.10 -11.39 3.37
C THR A 221 12.59 -10.44 2.26
N LEU A 222 12.43 -9.13 2.44
CA LEU A 222 12.92 -8.12 1.49
C LEU A 222 14.45 -8.14 1.39
N GLU A 223 15.15 -8.27 2.52
CA GLU A 223 16.61 -8.33 2.57
C GLU A 223 17.15 -9.60 1.89
N GLU A 224 16.65 -10.78 2.24
CA GLU A 224 17.05 -12.06 1.65
C GLU A 224 16.82 -12.13 0.13
N ARG A 225 15.85 -11.41 -0.38
CA ARG A 225 15.51 -11.32 -1.81
C ARG A 225 16.19 -10.15 -2.53
N GLY A 226 16.99 -9.35 -1.82
CA GLY A 226 17.66 -8.16 -2.38
C GLY A 226 16.69 -7.06 -2.80
N ALA A 227 15.48 -7.03 -2.24
CA ALA A 227 14.47 -6.00 -2.50
C ALA A 227 14.53 -4.84 -1.51
N LEU A 228 15.22 -5.03 -0.39
CA LEU A 228 15.40 -3.96 0.59
C LEU A 228 16.23 -2.81 0.04
N ASP A 229 17.16 -3.09 -0.89
CA ASP A 229 18.06 -2.08 -1.48
C ASP A 229 17.32 -0.94 -2.20
N TYR A 230 16.11 -1.18 -2.69
CA TYR A 230 15.26 -0.16 -3.32
C TYR A 230 13.96 0.10 -2.52
N THR A 231 13.90 -0.33 -1.26
CA THR A 231 12.72 -0.21 -0.42
C THR A 231 13.03 0.58 0.86
N ILE A 232 12.13 1.49 1.22
CA ILE A 232 12.09 2.18 2.52
C ILE A 232 11.00 1.50 3.36
N VAL A 233 11.29 1.18 4.62
CA VAL A 233 10.30 0.65 5.55
C VAL A 233 10.01 1.70 6.64
N VAL A 234 8.75 2.11 6.74
CA VAL A 234 8.26 2.99 7.81
C VAL A 234 7.43 2.15 8.77
N SER A 235 7.82 2.08 10.03
CA SER A 235 7.19 1.18 10.99
C SER A 235 6.60 1.93 12.18
N ALA A 236 5.29 1.79 12.36
CA ALA A 236 4.56 2.11 13.59
C ALA A 236 3.86 0.84 14.07
N THR A 237 4.51 0.07 14.93
CA THR A 237 3.99 -1.22 15.40
C THR A 237 2.81 -1.07 16.35
N ALA A 238 2.12 -2.18 16.66
CA ALA A 238 0.99 -2.20 17.58
C ALA A 238 1.34 -1.76 19.02
N SER A 239 2.62 -1.75 19.37
CA SER A 239 3.10 -1.25 20.66
C SER A 239 3.40 0.25 20.69
N GLU A 240 3.37 0.89 19.52
CA GLU A 240 3.53 2.34 19.43
C GLU A 240 2.21 3.06 19.74
N PRO A 241 2.25 4.28 20.33
CA PRO A 241 1.05 5.05 20.59
C PRO A 241 0.29 5.43 19.31
N ALA A 242 -1.03 5.64 19.45
CA ALA A 242 -1.91 5.96 18.33
C ALA A 242 -1.43 7.13 17.44
N PRO A 243 -0.86 8.22 17.99
CA PRO A 243 -0.33 9.31 17.17
C PRO A 243 0.74 8.88 16.15
N LEU A 244 1.61 7.95 16.51
CA LEU A 244 2.61 7.42 15.57
C LEU A 244 1.99 6.54 14.49
N GLN A 245 1.00 5.73 14.83
CA GLN A 245 0.26 4.93 13.84
C GLN A 245 -0.54 5.83 12.87
N TYR A 246 -1.06 6.94 13.36
CA TYR A 246 -1.72 7.96 12.52
C TYR A 246 -0.73 8.62 11.55
N LEU A 247 0.46 8.98 12.03
CA LEU A 247 1.45 9.74 11.26
C LEU A 247 2.15 8.89 10.19
N ALA A 248 2.39 7.61 10.45
CA ALA A 248 3.21 6.73 9.61
C ALA A 248 2.83 6.76 8.11
N PRO A 249 1.55 6.68 7.70
CA PRO A 249 1.18 6.75 6.29
C PRO A 249 1.56 8.08 5.63
N PHE A 250 1.43 9.19 6.33
CA PHE A 250 1.78 10.50 5.81
C PHE A 250 3.29 10.64 5.64
N THR A 251 4.07 10.15 6.59
CA THR A 251 5.54 10.09 6.51
C THR A 251 5.99 9.25 5.32
N GLY A 252 5.48 8.04 5.18
CA GLY A 252 5.78 7.18 4.03
C GLY A 252 5.39 7.81 2.71
N CYS A 253 4.24 8.49 2.67
CA CYS A 253 3.78 9.21 1.48
C CYS A 253 4.75 10.33 1.09
N ALA A 254 5.23 11.13 2.03
CA ALA A 254 6.21 12.19 1.76
C ALA A 254 7.52 11.62 1.19
N MET A 255 7.96 10.46 1.71
CA MET A 255 9.14 9.76 1.18
C MET A 255 8.92 9.28 -0.27
N GLY A 256 7.75 8.72 -0.57
CA GLY A 256 7.39 8.30 -1.93
C GLY A 256 7.21 9.47 -2.90
N GLU A 257 6.65 10.57 -2.44
CA GLU A 257 6.47 11.80 -3.23
C GLU A 257 7.79 12.42 -3.67
N TRP A 258 8.83 12.34 -2.83
CA TRP A 258 10.14 12.84 -3.20
C TRP A 258 10.64 12.18 -4.49
N PHE A 259 10.49 10.88 -4.66
CA PHE A 259 10.84 10.19 -5.91
C PHE A 259 9.98 10.66 -7.07
N ARG A 260 8.65 10.73 -6.88
CA ARG A 260 7.70 11.21 -7.89
C ARG A 260 8.07 12.62 -8.39
N ASP A 261 8.33 13.53 -7.47
CA ASP A 261 8.58 14.95 -7.79
C ASP A 261 9.97 15.18 -8.38
N ASN A 262 10.88 14.22 -8.23
CA ASN A 262 12.19 14.21 -8.89
C ASN A 262 12.23 13.36 -10.18
N GLY A 263 11.08 13.11 -10.81
CA GLY A 263 10.99 12.44 -12.11
C GLY A 263 11.25 10.94 -12.07
N MET A 264 11.14 10.33 -10.89
CA MET A 264 11.30 8.91 -10.65
C MET A 264 9.94 8.25 -10.37
N HIS A 265 9.93 6.95 -10.20
CA HIS A 265 8.70 6.21 -9.88
C HIS A 265 8.80 5.58 -8.50
N ALA A 266 7.70 5.66 -7.74
CA ALA A 266 7.58 5.01 -6.45
C ALA A 266 6.27 4.22 -6.33
N LEU A 267 6.35 3.15 -5.56
CA LEU A 267 5.22 2.36 -5.09
C LEU A 267 5.14 2.50 -3.58
N ILE A 268 3.98 2.85 -3.05
CA ILE A 268 3.74 2.87 -1.61
C ILE A 268 2.67 1.86 -1.21
N ILE A 269 2.95 1.11 -0.17
CA ILE A 269 2.05 0.15 0.43
C ILE A 269 1.70 0.62 1.83
N TYR A 270 0.40 0.73 2.13
CA TYR A 270 -0.10 1.06 3.46
C TYR A 270 -0.71 -0.19 4.12
N ASP A 271 0.01 -0.83 5.01
CA ASP A 271 -0.40 -2.08 5.67
C ASP A 271 -0.65 -1.89 7.18
N ASP A 272 -1.85 -1.53 7.63
CA ASP A 272 -3.06 -1.24 6.86
C ASP A 272 -3.72 0.10 7.29
N LEU A 273 -4.52 0.66 6.42
CA LEU A 273 -5.25 1.91 6.69
C LEU A 273 -6.44 1.73 7.65
N SER A 274 -6.94 0.51 7.85
CA SER A 274 -7.96 0.23 8.87
C SER A 274 -7.42 0.56 10.26
N LYS A 275 -6.17 0.22 10.55
CA LYS A 275 -5.52 0.54 11.83
C LYS A 275 -5.21 2.02 11.97
N GLN A 276 -4.84 2.71 10.87
CA GLN A 276 -4.73 4.17 10.89
C GLN A 276 -6.06 4.82 11.28
N ALA A 277 -7.17 4.36 10.69
CA ALA A 277 -8.50 4.89 11.03
C ALA A 277 -8.86 4.65 12.50
N VAL A 278 -8.54 3.48 13.04
CA VAL A 278 -8.73 3.17 14.47
C VAL A 278 -7.88 4.08 15.35
N ALA A 279 -6.62 4.30 15.02
CA ALA A 279 -5.73 5.22 15.73
C ALA A 279 -6.29 6.66 15.71
N TYR A 280 -6.76 7.10 14.55
CA TYR A 280 -7.38 8.42 14.40
C TYR A 280 -8.68 8.56 15.20
N ARG A 281 -9.51 7.52 15.23
CA ARG A 281 -10.71 7.46 16.08
C ARG A 281 -10.35 7.60 17.55
N GLN A 282 -9.36 6.85 18.03
CA GLN A 282 -8.88 6.92 19.40
C GLN A 282 -8.44 8.34 19.77
N MET A 283 -7.57 8.94 18.97
CA MET A 283 -7.09 10.31 19.18
C MET A 283 -8.25 11.33 19.18
N SER A 284 -9.17 11.21 18.24
CA SER A 284 -10.31 12.12 18.11
C SER A 284 -11.25 12.06 19.30
N LEU A 285 -11.51 10.86 19.83
CA LEU A 285 -12.34 10.68 21.03
C LEU A 285 -11.67 11.26 22.28
N LEU A 286 -10.36 11.06 22.44
CA LEU A 286 -9.58 11.62 23.55
C LEU A 286 -9.49 13.15 23.47
N LEU A 287 -9.43 13.70 22.27
CA LEU A 287 -9.53 15.14 22.01
C LEU A 287 -10.97 15.68 22.07
N ARG A 288 -11.94 14.85 22.45
CA ARG A 288 -13.37 15.19 22.56
C ARG A 288 -14.02 15.69 21.27
N ARG A 289 -13.50 15.30 20.11
CA ARG A 289 -14.19 15.54 18.83
C ARG A 289 -15.47 14.70 18.79
N PRO A 290 -16.59 15.26 18.30
CA PRO A 290 -17.86 14.52 18.29
C PRO A 290 -17.77 13.27 17.39
N PRO A 291 -18.18 12.09 17.90
CA PRO A 291 -18.17 10.87 17.11
C PRO A 291 -19.33 10.85 16.10
N GLY A 292 -19.05 10.27 14.92
CA GLY A 292 -20.02 9.93 13.90
C GLY A 292 -20.30 8.42 13.82
N ARG A 293 -20.51 7.92 12.60
CA ARG A 293 -20.77 6.50 12.33
C ARG A 293 -19.62 5.61 12.86
N GLU A 294 -19.94 4.55 13.56
CA GLU A 294 -18.99 3.61 14.19
C GLU A 294 -17.97 4.31 15.11
N ALA A 295 -18.38 5.45 15.70
CA ALA A 295 -17.56 6.31 16.54
C ALA A 295 -16.34 6.95 15.83
N TYR A 296 -16.26 6.90 14.51
CA TYR A 296 -15.25 7.64 13.76
C TYR A 296 -15.59 9.14 13.73
N PRO A 297 -14.59 10.02 13.71
CA PRO A 297 -14.82 11.45 13.53
C PRO A 297 -15.35 11.75 12.13
N GLY A 298 -16.09 12.86 11.98
CA GLY A 298 -16.73 13.24 10.73
C GLY A 298 -15.78 13.43 9.54
N ASP A 299 -14.51 13.65 9.79
CA ASP A 299 -13.46 13.87 8.79
C ASP A 299 -12.61 12.62 8.48
N VAL A 300 -13.05 11.43 8.89
CA VAL A 300 -12.30 10.19 8.60
C VAL A 300 -12.20 9.88 7.10
N PHE A 301 -13.21 10.25 6.31
CA PHE A 301 -13.12 10.18 4.86
C PHE A 301 -11.99 11.08 4.33
N TYR A 302 -11.90 12.30 4.82
CA TYR A 302 -10.85 13.25 4.44
C TYR A 302 -9.45 12.77 4.88
N LEU A 303 -9.34 12.08 6.00
CA LEU A 303 -8.07 11.44 6.42
C LEU A 303 -7.47 10.57 5.30
N HIS A 304 -8.25 9.65 4.75
CA HIS A 304 -7.80 8.74 3.70
C HIS A 304 -7.77 9.40 2.31
N SER A 305 -8.72 10.27 1.99
CA SER A 305 -8.77 10.91 0.67
C SER A 305 -7.59 11.86 0.46
N ARG A 306 -7.24 12.70 1.45
CA ARG A 306 -6.09 13.60 1.32
C ARG A 306 -4.75 12.86 1.25
N LEU A 307 -4.67 11.68 1.85
CA LEU A 307 -3.49 10.81 1.72
C LEU A 307 -3.43 10.16 0.34
N LEU A 308 -4.48 9.48 -0.08
CA LEU A 308 -4.50 8.67 -1.30
C LEU A 308 -4.51 9.50 -2.58
N GLU A 309 -5.09 10.72 -2.56
CA GLU A 309 -5.02 11.65 -3.69
C GLU A 309 -3.60 12.14 -4.03
N ARG A 310 -2.65 11.97 -3.13
CA ARG A 310 -1.24 12.28 -3.36
C ARG A 310 -0.57 11.27 -4.30
N ALA A 311 -1.10 10.06 -4.42
CA ALA A 311 -0.68 9.10 -5.43
C ALA A 311 -1.20 9.54 -6.81
N ALA A 312 -0.29 9.75 -7.74
CA ALA A 312 -0.60 10.26 -9.06
C ALA A 312 0.51 9.95 -10.08
N LYS A 313 0.15 9.95 -11.35
CA LYS A 313 1.09 10.06 -12.48
C LYS A 313 1.24 11.53 -12.85
N MET A 314 2.47 12.02 -12.87
CA MET A 314 2.77 13.38 -13.23
C MET A 314 2.96 13.53 -14.74
N GLY A 315 2.61 14.70 -15.25
CA GLY A 315 2.82 15.06 -16.65
C GLY A 315 4.28 15.42 -16.98
N ASP A 316 4.56 15.54 -18.27
CA ASP A 316 5.92 15.78 -18.76
C ASP A 316 6.51 17.09 -18.21
N ALA A 317 5.69 18.13 -18.09
CA ALA A 317 6.10 19.42 -17.50
C ALA A 317 6.42 19.33 -15.99
N ALA A 318 5.96 18.29 -15.31
CA ALA A 318 6.18 18.02 -13.88
C ALA A 318 7.15 16.85 -13.64
N GLY A 319 8.03 16.56 -14.62
CA GLY A 319 9.09 15.56 -14.49
C GLY A 319 8.68 14.13 -14.81
N ASN A 320 7.42 13.86 -15.19
CA ASN A 320 6.91 12.54 -15.63
C ASN A 320 7.02 11.42 -14.58
N GLY A 321 7.27 11.74 -13.31
CA GLY A 321 7.33 10.79 -12.21
C GLY A 321 5.97 10.21 -11.85
N SER A 322 5.94 9.22 -10.96
CA SER A 322 4.70 8.66 -10.44
C SER A 322 4.82 8.16 -9.01
N LEU A 323 3.70 8.19 -8.30
CA LEU A 323 3.52 7.51 -7.02
C LEU A 323 2.28 6.62 -7.13
N THR A 324 2.48 5.32 -7.08
CA THR A 324 1.44 4.29 -7.11
C THR A 324 1.13 3.85 -5.68
N ALA A 325 -0.14 3.74 -5.31
CA ALA A 325 -0.53 3.34 -3.97
C ALA A 325 -1.28 2.01 -3.96
N LEU A 326 -0.87 1.11 -3.09
CA LEU A 326 -1.58 -0.10 -2.71
C LEU A 326 -1.99 -0.02 -1.23
N PRO A 327 -3.09 0.68 -0.91
CA PRO A 327 -3.64 0.66 0.43
C PRO A 327 -4.25 -0.70 0.73
N ILE A 328 -4.05 -1.17 1.96
CA ILE A 328 -4.67 -2.38 2.48
C ILE A 328 -5.79 -2.00 3.44
N ILE A 329 -6.95 -2.62 3.27
CA ILE A 329 -8.08 -2.55 4.19
C ILE A 329 -8.42 -3.95 4.68
N GLU A 330 -8.59 -4.10 5.98
CA GLU A 330 -9.06 -5.33 6.61
C GLU A 330 -10.58 -5.30 6.76
N THR A 331 -11.24 -6.35 6.25
CA THR A 331 -12.67 -6.59 6.47
C THR A 331 -12.89 -7.59 7.60
N GLN A 332 -14.13 -7.70 8.04
CA GLN A 332 -14.60 -8.73 8.97
C GLN A 332 -15.75 -9.47 8.29
N ALA A 333 -15.67 -10.80 8.25
CA ALA A 333 -16.67 -11.66 7.61
C ALA A 333 -16.95 -11.27 6.14
N ASN A 334 -15.93 -10.84 5.40
CA ASN A 334 -16.01 -10.36 4.02
C ASN A 334 -16.96 -9.15 3.81
N ASP A 335 -17.31 -8.41 4.87
CA ASP A 335 -18.20 -7.26 4.79
C ASP A 335 -17.50 -6.02 4.20
N VAL A 336 -17.68 -5.83 2.91
CA VAL A 336 -17.19 -4.64 2.18
C VAL A 336 -18.12 -3.43 2.33
N SER A 337 -19.30 -3.59 2.94
CA SER A 337 -20.29 -2.52 3.15
C SER A 337 -20.04 -1.72 4.44
N ALA A 338 -19.09 -2.14 5.26
CA ALA A 338 -18.68 -1.41 6.46
C ALA A 338 -18.15 0.00 6.12
N TYR A 339 -18.08 0.87 7.12
CA TYR A 339 -17.84 2.28 6.90
C TYR A 339 -16.47 2.59 6.27
N ILE A 340 -15.39 2.09 6.82
CA ILE A 340 -14.04 2.34 6.29
C ILE A 340 -13.82 1.68 4.92
N PRO A 341 -14.19 0.40 4.70
CA PRO A 341 -14.12 -0.21 3.37
C PRO A 341 -14.83 0.60 2.28
N THR A 342 -16.07 1.01 2.48
CA THR A 342 -16.84 1.80 1.50
C THR A 342 -16.19 3.14 1.18
N ASN A 343 -15.64 3.81 2.19
CA ASN A 343 -14.92 5.08 1.99
C ASN A 343 -13.69 4.87 1.08
N VAL A 344 -12.86 3.87 1.36
CA VAL A 344 -11.61 3.66 0.62
C VAL A 344 -11.88 3.12 -0.80
N ILE A 345 -12.89 2.26 -0.99
CA ILE A 345 -13.33 1.82 -2.32
C ILE A 345 -13.73 3.02 -3.19
N SER A 346 -14.38 4.03 -2.61
CA SER A 346 -14.79 5.24 -3.36
C SER A 346 -13.62 6.16 -3.73
N ILE A 347 -12.56 6.16 -2.92
CA ILE A 347 -11.36 7.01 -3.14
C ILE A 347 -10.43 6.39 -4.17
N THR A 348 -10.34 5.06 -4.23
CA THR A 348 -9.38 4.32 -5.06
C THR A 348 -9.87 4.10 -6.49
N ASP A 349 -8.94 3.76 -7.37
CA ASP A 349 -9.18 3.52 -8.81
C ASP A 349 -9.51 2.05 -9.11
N GLY A 350 -9.93 1.32 -8.11
CA GLY A 350 -10.30 -0.08 -8.15
C GLY A 350 -9.90 -0.82 -6.89
N GLN A 351 -10.21 -2.11 -6.86
CA GLN A 351 -9.90 -2.98 -5.73
C GLN A 351 -9.55 -4.41 -6.17
N ILE A 352 -8.64 -5.02 -5.43
CA ILE A 352 -8.31 -6.45 -5.45
C ILE A 352 -8.94 -7.05 -4.19
N PHE A 353 -10.02 -7.80 -4.37
CA PHE A 353 -10.74 -8.43 -3.27
C PHE A 353 -10.24 -9.85 -3.02
N LEU A 354 -9.72 -10.09 -1.82
CA LEU A 354 -9.24 -11.40 -1.36
C LEU A 354 -10.31 -12.04 -0.48
N GLU A 355 -10.83 -13.17 -0.91
CA GLU A 355 -11.96 -13.86 -0.30
C GLU A 355 -11.51 -15.04 0.56
N THR A 356 -12.05 -15.13 1.77
CA THR A 356 -11.71 -16.17 2.75
C THR A 356 -12.05 -17.57 2.24
N ASP A 357 -13.20 -17.75 1.62
CA ASP A 357 -13.65 -19.05 1.12
C ASP A 357 -12.73 -19.60 0.02
N LEU A 358 -12.28 -18.75 -0.89
CA LEU A 358 -11.30 -19.13 -1.92
C LEU A 358 -9.95 -19.53 -1.29
N PHE A 359 -9.53 -18.81 -0.25
CA PHE A 359 -8.29 -19.11 0.45
C PHE A 359 -8.32 -20.51 1.08
N TYR A 360 -9.41 -20.86 1.74
CA TYR A 360 -9.58 -22.20 2.36
C TYR A 360 -9.80 -23.32 1.34
N GLN A 361 -10.33 -23.00 0.16
CA GLN A 361 -10.39 -23.94 -0.96
C GLN A 361 -9.02 -24.18 -1.62
N GLY A 362 -7.96 -23.53 -1.15
CA GLY A 362 -6.61 -23.69 -1.70
C GLY A 362 -6.37 -22.85 -2.97
N ILE A 363 -7.26 -21.95 -3.34
CA ILE A 363 -7.07 -20.99 -4.42
C ILE A 363 -6.24 -19.83 -3.86
N ARG A 364 -4.97 -19.79 -4.23
CA ARG A 364 -4.02 -18.79 -3.75
C ARG A 364 -3.18 -18.23 -4.90
N PRO A 365 -3.18 -16.89 -5.10
CA PRO A 365 -3.89 -15.86 -4.32
C PRO A 365 -5.43 -16.00 -4.39
N ALA A 366 -6.08 -15.69 -3.28
CA ALA A 366 -7.53 -15.89 -3.11
C ALA A 366 -8.36 -14.74 -3.73
N ILE A 367 -8.05 -14.36 -4.97
CA ILE A 367 -8.64 -13.21 -5.64
C ILE A 367 -10.03 -13.53 -6.15
N ASN A 368 -11.04 -12.82 -5.68
CA ASN A 368 -12.36 -12.85 -6.26
C ASN A 368 -12.42 -11.98 -7.51
N VAL A 369 -12.40 -12.62 -8.69
CA VAL A 369 -12.38 -11.94 -10.00
C VAL A 369 -13.65 -11.13 -10.27
N GLY A 370 -14.78 -11.55 -9.72
CA GLY A 370 -16.08 -10.88 -9.89
C GLY A 370 -16.17 -9.54 -9.14
N LEU A 371 -15.61 -9.48 -7.93
CA LEU A 371 -15.62 -8.28 -7.07
C LEU A 371 -14.39 -7.38 -7.27
N SER A 372 -13.36 -7.89 -7.94
CA SER A 372 -12.14 -7.14 -8.19
C SER A 372 -12.23 -6.37 -9.50
N VAL A 373 -11.82 -5.12 -9.47
CA VAL A 373 -11.94 -4.18 -10.60
C VAL A 373 -10.72 -3.27 -10.65
N SER A 374 -10.15 -3.07 -11.85
CA SER A 374 -9.25 -1.96 -12.15
C SER A 374 -9.99 -0.95 -13.05
N ARG A 375 -10.12 0.30 -12.61
CA ARG A 375 -10.76 1.36 -13.40
C ARG A 375 -9.87 1.88 -14.52
N VAL A 376 -8.56 1.65 -14.42
CA VAL A 376 -7.60 1.97 -15.48
C VAL A 376 -7.61 0.88 -16.54
N GLY A 377 -7.69 -0.37 -16.15
CA GLY A 377 -7.85 -1.52 -17.06
C GLY A 377 -6.71 -1.66 -18.06
N GLY A 378 -7.04 -1.97 -19.30
CA GLY A 378 -6.07 -2.27 -20.36
C GLY A 378 -5.09 -1.14 -20.71
N ALA A 379 -5.28 0.10 -20.23
CA ALA A 379 -4.28 1.16 -20.35
C ALA A 379 -3.05 0.91 -19.47
N ALA A 380 -3.22 0.12 -18.40
CA ALA A 380 -2.17 -0.30 -17.48
C ALA A 380 -1.53 -1.65 -17.85
N GLN A 381 -1.80 -2.20 -19.03
CA GLN A 381 -1.23 -3.46 -19.50
C GLN A 381 -0.22 -3.23 -20.63
N THR A 382 0.77 -4.11 -20.73
CA THR A 382 1.58 -4.24 -21.96
C THR A 382 0.68 -4.72 -23.10
N LYS A 383 1.06 -4.41 -24.34
CA LYS A 383 0.30 -4.87 -25.50
C LYS A 383 0.23 -6.40 -25.57
N ALA A 384 1.30 -7.07 -25.14
CA ALA A 384 1.37 -8.52 -25.05
C ALA A 384 0.31 -9.07 -24.09
N MET A 385 0.30 -8.60 -22.85
CA MET A 385 -0.66 -9.05 -21.84
C MET A 385 -2.10 -8.75 -22.26
N LYS A 386 -2.37 -7.55 -22.75
CA LYS A 386 -3.70 -7.15 -23.22
C LYS A 386 -4.23 -8.07 -24.33
N LYS A 387 -3.35 -8.53 -25.24
CA LYS A 387 -3.73 -9.43 -26.36
C LYS A 387 -4.10 -10.81 -25.86
N VAL A 388 -3.42 -11.34 -24.84
CA VAL A 388 -3.62 -12.72 -24.37
C VAL A 388 -4.65 -12.85 -23.24
N SER A 389 -4.89 -11.78 -22.48
CA SER A 389 -5.78 -11.82 -21.29
C SER A 389 -7.21 -11.35 -21.55
N GLY A 390 -7.53 -10.93 -22.77
CA GLY A 390 -8.82 -10.28 -23.08
C GLY A 390 -10.07 -11.10 -22.76
N SER A 391 -10.02 -12.42 -22.85
CA SER A 391 -11.17 -13.31 -22.60
C SER A 391 -11.20 -13.92 -21.19
N ILE A 392 -10.05 -13.97 -20.49
CA ILE A 392 -9.91 -14.77 -19.28
C ILE A 392 -10.89 -14.40 -18.15
N LYS A 393 -11.14 -13.10 -17.99
CA LYS A 393 -12.07 -12.63 -16.96
C LYS A 393 -13.50 -13.07 -17.23
N LEU A 394 -13.92 -13.01 -18.51
CA LEU A 394 -15.24 -13.46 -18.93
C LEU A 394 -15.39 -14.97 -18.78
N GLU A 395 -14.37 -15.73 -19.23
CA GLU A 395 -14.37 -17.20 -19.14
C GLU A 395 -14.47 -17.68 -17.68
N LEU A 396 -13.74 -17.06 -16.76
CA LEU A 396 -13.82 -17.36 -15.33
C LEU A 396 -15.15 -16.95 -14.70
N ALA A 397 -15.75 -15.84 -15.12
CA ALA A 397 -17.07 -15.43 -14.66
C ALA A 397 -18.14 -16.46 -15.09
N GLN A 398 -18.14 -16.85 -16.36
CA GLN A 398 -19.02 -17.87 -16.90
C GLN A 398 -18.81 -19.24 -16.22
N TYR A 399 -17.56 -19.62 -15.99
CA TYR A 399 -17.23 -20.84 -15.25
C TYR A 399 -17.86 -20.86 -13.84
N ARG A 400 -17.70 -19.76 -13.08
CA ARG A 400 -18.26 -19.68 -11.71
C ARG A 400 -19.78 -19.78 -11.71
N GLU A 401 -20.45 -19.13 -12.64
CA GLU A 401 -21.89 -19.18 -12.79
C GLU A 401 -22.35 -20.62 -13.12
N MET A 402 -21.73 -21.25 -14.10
CA MET A 402 -22.08 -22.63 -14.50
C MET A 402 -21.68 -23.66 -13.46
N ALA A 403 -20.57 -23.49 -12.74
CA ALA A 403 -20.17 -24.38 -11.66
C ALA A 403 -21.19 -24.40 -10.50
N ALA A 404 -21.81 -23.26 -10.20
CA ALA A 404 -22.89 -23.20 -9.22
C ALA A 404 -24.14 -23.97 -9.68
N PHE A 405 -24.50 -23.87 -10.96
CA PHE A 405 -25.62 -24.64 -11.54
C PHE A 405 -25.32 -26.15 -11.65
N ALA A 406 -24.09 -26.52 -11.98
CA ALA A 406 -23.67 -27.92 -12.17
C ALA A 406 -23.81 -28.76 -10.89
N GLN A 407 -23.82 -28.14 -9.71
CA GLN A 407 -24.07 -28.83 -8.44
C GLN A 407 -25.51 -29.39 -8.33
N PHE A 408 -26.45 -28.86 -9.12
CA PHE A 408 -27.87 -29.18 -9.04
C PHE A 408 -28.39 -29.95 -10.26
N GLY A 409 -27.62 -30.15 -11.31
CA GLY A 409 -28.02 -30.75 -12.59
C GLY A 409 -27.16 -31.93 -13.01
N SER A 410 -27.80 -33.03 -13.47
CA SER A 410 -27.10 -34.25 -13.87
C SER A 410 -26.73 -34.30 -15.37
N ASP A 411 -27.43 -33.57 -16.23
CA ASP A 411 -27.23 -33.60 -17.68
C ASP A 411 -26.76 -32.22 -18.22
N LEU A 412 -25.46 -32.11 -18.41
CA LEU A 412 -24.83 -30.93 -18.98
C LEU A 412 -24.56 -31.17 -20.47
N ASP A 413 -24.86 -30.17 -21.32
CA ASP A 413 -24.51 -30.24 -22.73
C ASP A 413 -22.98 -30.18 -22.94
N ALA A 414 -22.50 -30.59 -24.11
CA ALA A 414 -21.09 -30.67 -24.41
C ALA A 414 -20.38 -29.28 -24.39
N ALA A 415 -21.10 -28.18 -24.60
CA ALA A 415 -20.55 -26.82 -24.57
C ALA A 415 -20.31 -26.37 -23.13
N THR A 416 -21.30 -26.58 -22.26
CA THR A 416 -21.20 -26.30 -20.81
C THR A 416 -20.11 -27.16 -20.17
N GLN A 417 -19.98 -28.42 -20.56
CA GLN A 417 -18.94 -29.30 -20.05
C GLN A 417 -17.53 -28.85 -20.42
N ARG A 418 -17.34 -28.38 -21.66
CA ARG A 418 -16.07 -27.77 -22.11
C ARG A 418 -15.73 -26.50 -21.34
N LEU A 419 -16.72 -25.63 -21.10
CA LEU A 419 -16.54 -24.40 -20.32
C LEU A 419 -16.13 -24.73 -18.87
N LEU A 420 -16.78 -25.71 -18.23
CA LEU A 420 -16.43 -26.15 -16.89
C LEU A 420 -15.02 -26.74 -16.82
N ASN A 421 -14.67 -27.58 -17.80
CA ASN A 421 -13.35 -28.20 -17.90
C ASN A 421 -12.24 -27.15 -18.07
N ARG A 422 -12.43 -26.18 -18.96
CA ARG A 422 -11.47 -25.08 -19.17
C ARG A 422 -11.38 -24.14 -17.97
N GLY A 423 -12.51 -23.75 -17.40
CA GLY A 423 -12.55 -22.86 -16.24
C GLY A 423 -11.87 -23.44 -15.00
N ALA A 424 -12.02 -24.75 -14.76
CA ALA A 424 -11.30 -25.43 -13.70
C ALA A 424 -9.79 -25.38 -13.88
N ARG A 425 -9.31 -25.60 -15.12
CA ARG A 425 -7.87 -25.52 -15.45
C ARG A 425 -7.32 -24.11 -15.40
N LEU A 426 -8.08 -23.12 -15.88
CA LEU A 426 -7.71 -21.71 -15.76
C LEU A 426 -7.60 -21.28 -14.29
N THR A 427 -8.53 -21.74 -13.44
CA THR A 427 -8.46 -21.48 -12.00
C THR A 427 -7.19 -22.09 -11.39
N GLU A 428 -6.83 -23.29 -11.79
CA GLU A 428 -5.60 -23.95 -11.32
C GLU A 428 -4.34 -23.26 -11.85
N LEU A 429 -4.34 -22.85 -13.13
CA LEU A 429 -3.24 -22.13 -13.75
C LEU A 429 -2.95 -20.78 -13.07
N LEU A 430 -3.97 -20.10 -12.56
CA LEU A 430 -3.82 -18.81 -11.89
C LEU A 430 -3.28 -18.92 -10.46
N LYS A 431 -3.21 -20.12 -9.89
CA LYS A 431 -2.55 -20.34 -8.61
C LYS A 431 -1.06 -20.01 -8.72
N GLN A 432 -0.54 -19.41 -7.68
CA GLN A 432 0.86 -18.98 -7.64
C GLN A 432 1.38 -19.04 -6.21
N PRO A 433 2.56 -19.63 -5.97
CA PRO A 433 3.16 -19.67 -4.65
C PRO A 433 3.49 -18.27 -4.16
N GLN A 434 3.44 -18.07 -2.86
CA GLN A 434 3.85 -16.85 -2.19
C GLN A 434 5.36 -16.59 -2.39
N PHE A 435 5.74 -15.34 -2.55
CA PHE A 435 7.13 -14.89 -2.78
C PHE A 435 7.77 -15.47 -4.06
N SER A 436 6.94 -15.68 -5.06
CA SER A 436 7.37 -16.21 -6.35
C SER A 436 6.72 -15.41 -7.49
N PRO A 437 7.03 -14.10 -7.60
CA PRO A 437 6.51 -13.30 -8.69
C PRO A 437 7.04 -13.82 -10.04
N MET A 438 6.19 -13.76 -11.06
CA MET A 438 6.49 -14.25 -12.40
C MET A 438 6.69 -13.07 -13.36
N PRO A 439 7.76 -13.05 -14.17
CA PRO A 439 7.96 -12.02 -15.20
C PRO A 439 6.81 -12.00 -16.22
N PHE A 440 6.46 -10.82 -16.74
CA PHE A 440 5.26 -10.67 -17.57
C PHE A 440 5.36 -11.41 -18.91
N GLU A 441 6.54 -11.61 -19.48
CA GLU A 441 6.77 -12.42 -20.67
C GLU A 441 6.39 -13.88 -20.44
N GLU A 442 6.72 -14.43 -19.27
CA GLU A 442 6.33 -15.78 -18.87
C GLU A 442 4.82 -15.86 -18.55
N GLN A 443 4.28 -14.85 -17.86
CA GLN A 443 2.84 -14.74 -17.65
C GLN A 443 2.08 -14.71 -18.99
N THR A 444 2.59 -13.99 -19.99
CA THR A 444 1.99 -13.89 -21.33
C THR A 444 1.89 -15.27 -21.98
N VAL A 445 2.96 -16.06 -21.92
CA VAL A 445 2.97 -17.43 -22.48
C VAL A 445 2.02 -18.35 -21.71
N SER A 446 2.04 -18.29 -20.37
CA SER A 446 1.19 -19.09 -19.51
C SER A 446 -0.31 -18.80 -19.74
N ILE A 447 -0.70 -17.54 -19.74
CA ILE A 447 -2.07 -17.12 -20.00
C ILE A 447 -2.50 -17.48 -21.43
N PHE A 448 -1.61 -17.30 -22.40
CA PHE A 448 -1.87 -17.71 -23.78
C PHE A 448 -2.14 -19.22 -23.90
N ALA A 449 -1.33 -20.04 -23.24
CA ALA A 449 -1.52 -21.50 -23.22
C ALA A 449 -2.88 -21.87 -22.60
N GLY A 450 -3.26 -21.22 -21.49
CA GLY A 450 -4.55 -21.45 -20.83
C GLY A 450 -5.75 -21.06 -21.69
N THR A 451 -5.74 -19.85 -22.24
CA THR A 451 -6.88 -19.31 -23.00
C THR A 451 -7.04 -19.92 -24.41
N ASN A 452 -5.99 -20.51 -24.97
CA ASN A 452 -6.02 -21.11 -26.30
C ASN A 452 -6.08 -22.65 -26.31
N GLY A 453 -6.40 -23.28 -25.16
CA GLY A 453 -6.74 -24.70 -25.08
C GLY A 453 -5.55 -25.66 -24.99
N TYR A 454 -4.31 -25.18 -24.82
CA TYR A 454 -3.11 -26.04 -24.69
C TYR A 454 -3.06 -26.83 -23.37
N ILE A 455 -3.93 -26.50 -22.42
CA ILE A 455 -4.06 -27.21 -21.13
C ILE A 455 -5.37 -28.00 -21.01
N ASP A 456 -6.23 -27.99 -22.04
CA ASP A 456 -7.58 -28.59 -21.93
C ASP A 456 -7.54 -30.11 -21.71
N ASP A 457 -6.52 -30.80 -22.18
CA ASP A 457 -6.31 -32.22 -22.02
C ASP A 457 -5.44 -32.59 -20.77
N VAL A 458 -4.88 -31.59 -20.09
CA VAL A 458 -4.05 -31.80 -18.88
C VAL A 458 -4.96 -32.08 -17.69
N PRO A 459 -4.72 -33.11 -16.85
CA PRO A 459 -5.42 -33.30 -15.59
C PRO A 459 -5.34 -32.05 -14.72
N VAL A 460 -6.44 -31.68 -14.03
CA VAL A 460 -6.53 -30.43 -13.26
C VAL A 460 -5.43 -30.35 -12.19
N ASP A 461 -5.16 -31.45 -11.52
CA ASP A 461 -4.13 -31.58 -10.48
C ASP A 461 -2.70 -31.50 -11.00
N ARG A 462 -2.48 -31.59 -12.34
CA ARG A 462 -1.19 -31.49 -12.99
C ARG A 462 -0.96 -30.16 -13.74
N VAL A 463 -1.93 -29.26 -13.73
CA VAL A 463 -1.82 -28.00 -14.48
C VAL A 463 -0.64 -27.13 -14.00
N THR A 464 -0.41 -27.06 -12.69
CA THR A 464 0.72 -26.31 -12.13
C THR A 464 2.06 -26.94 -12.50
N ASP A 465 2.16 -28.27 -12.55
CA ASP A 465 3.36 -28.98 -13.00
C ASP A 465 3.60 -28.79 -14.49
N TYR A 466 2.54 -28.83 -15.29
CA TYR A 466 2.60 -28.54 -16.71
C TYR A 466 3.14 -27.13 -16.96
N GLU A 467 2.59 -26.12 -16.27
CA GLU A 467 3.08 -24.74 -16.37
C GLU A 467 4.56 -24.62 -16.03
N ALA A 468 4.98 -25.19 -14.89
CA ALA A 468 6.37 -25.14 -14.46
C ALA A 468 7.34 -25.74 -15.46
N GLN A 469 7.01 -26.92 -16.03
CA GLN A 469 7.81 -27.58 -17.03
C GLN A 469 7.78 -26.85 -18.37
N MET A 470 6.61 -26.34 -18.79
CA MET A 470 6.46 -25.53 -19.98
C MET A 470 7.32 -24.26 -19.94
N LEU A 471 7.30 -23.54 -18.84
CA LEU A 471 8.12 -22.34 -18.65
C LEU A 471 9.62 -22.69 -18.59
N SER A 472 10.00 -23.81 -17.99
CA SER A 472 11.37 -24.30 -18.01
C SER A 472 11.83 -24.62 -19.43
N PHE A 473 11.00 -25.27 -20.22
CA PHE A 473 11.24 -25.53 -21.63
C PHE A 473 11.38 -24.24 -22.44
N MET A 474 10.52 -23.26 -22.20
CA MET A 474 10.60 -21.95 -22.87
C MET A 474 11.89 -21.22 -22.55
N ARG A 475 12.38 -21.30 -21.30
CA ARG A 475 13.64 -20.68 -20.89
C ARG A 475 14.86 -21.36 -21.51
N SER A 476 14.85 -22.70 -21.65
CA SER A 476 15.99 -23.44 -22.19
C SER A 476 16.05 -23.44 -23.71
N GLU A 477 14.95 -23.71 -24.39
CA GLU A 477 14.91 -23.92 -25.84
C GLU A 477 14.41 -22.71 -26.65
N HIS A 478 13.66 -21.81 -25.99
CA HIS A 478 12.99 -20.68 -26.65
C HIS A 478 13.23 -19.34 -25.92
N ALA A 479 14.38 -19.19 -25.27
CA ALA A 479 14.74 -17.95 -24.52
C ALA A 479 14.63 -16.69 -25.38
N GLY A 480 14.94 -16.77 -26.67
CA GLY A 480 14.81 -15.64 -27.60
C GLY A 480 13.38 -15.13 -27.79
N VAL A 481 12.38 -16.01 -27.67
CA VAL A 481 10.97 -15.62 -27.74
C VAL A 481 10.53 -14.86 -26.49
N LEU A 482 10.95 -15.31 -25.32
CA LEU A 482 10.71 -14.61 -24.06
C LEU A 482 11.38 -13.23 -24.06
N GLU A 483 12.64 -13.15 -24.53
CA GLU A 483 13.37 -11.89 -24.66
C GLU A 483 12.69 -10.92 -25.62
N GLU A 484 12.16 -11.42 -26.76
CA GLU A 484 11.41 -10.59 -27.71
C GLU A 484 10.15 -10.00 -27.08
N ILE A 485 9.38 -10.80 -26.30
CA ILE A 485 8.20 -10.31 -25.57
C ILE A 485 8.62 -9.27 -24.53
N ARG A 486 9.69 -9.55 -23.75
CA ARG A 486 10.18 -8.67 -22.69
C ARG A 486 10.63 -7.30 -23.22
N THR A 487 11.38 -7.29 -24.31
CA THR A 487 11.95 -6.05 -24.85
C THR A 487 10.96 -5.22 -25.63
N THR A 488 10.05 -5.86 -26.37
CA THR A 488 9.07 -5.16 -27.21
C THR A 488 7.77 -4.83 -26.47
N GLY A 489 7.43 -5.59 -25.40
CA GLY A 489 6.13 -5.53 -24.74
C GLY A 489 4.96 -5.94 -25.64
N LYS A 490 5.25 -6.64 -26.77
CA LYS A 490 4.28 -6.99 -27.80
C LYS A 490 4.17 -8.50 -27.98
N PHE A 491 3.07 -8.92 -28.55
CA PHE A 491 2.79 -10.31 -28.92
C PHE A 491 2.23 -10.35 -30.33
N GLU A 492 3.09 -10.03 -31.31
CA GLU A 492 2.72 -9.97 -32.74
C GLU A 492 2.56 -11.39 -33.29
N ASP A 493 2.04 -11.50 -34.52
CA ASP A 493 1.70 -12.80 -35.11
C ASP A 493 2.92 -13.70 -35.32
N ASP A 494 4.10 -13.14 -35.63
CA ASP A 494 5.34 -13.90 -35.73
C ASP A 494 5.74 -14.50 -34.38
N THR A 495 5.76 -13.68 -33.34
CA THR A 495 6.05 -14.11 -31.95
C THR A 495 5.03 -15.15 -31.47
N LYS A 496 3.74 -14.91 -31.79
CA LYS A 496 2.65 -15.87 -31.51
C LYS A 496 2.89 -17.21 -32.15
N ASN A 497 3.27 -17.24 -33.43
CA ASN A 497 3.55 -18.49 -34.16
C ASN A 497 4.71 -19.25 -33.53
N LYS A 498 5.79 -18.57 -33.17
CA LYS A 498 6.92 -19.19 -32.42
C LYS A 498 6.48 -19.82 -31.10
N VAL A 499 5.61 -19.12 -30.32
CA VAL A 499 5.05 -19.65 -29.08
C VAL A 499 4.16 -20.87 -29.37
N VAL A 500 3.29 -20.80 -30.38
CA VAL A 500 2.42 -21.92 -30.77
C VAL A 500 3.24 -23.16 -31.12
N ASP A 501 4.31 -23.01 -31.92
CA ASP A 501 5.17 -24.13 -32.31
C ASP A 501 5.91 -24.72 -31.10
N ALA A 502 6.38 -23.86 -30.18
CA ALA A 502 6.99 -24.29 -28.94
C ALA A 502 6.02 -25.09 -28.06
N LEU A 503 4.77 -24.57 -27.88
CA LEU A 503 3.75 -25.24 -27.09
C LEU A 503 3.34 -26.61 -27.69
N LYS A 504 3.22 -26.71 -29.01
CA LYS A 504 2.93 -27.97 -29.70
C LYS A 504 4.06 -28.99 -29.53
N THR A 505 5.30 -28.51 -29.53
CA THR A 505 6.48 -29.37 -29.30
C THR A 505 6.52 -29.85 -27.88
N PHE A 506 6.29 -28.96 -26.92
CA PHE A 506 6.25 -29.30 -25.49
C PHE A 506 5.12 -30.29 -25.16
N ALA A 507 3.92 -30.09 -25.71
CA ALA A 507 2.77 -30.99 -25.48
C ALA A 507 3.05 -32.43 -25.85
N LYS A 508 3.93 -32.68 -26.83
CA LYS A 508 4.35 -34.05 -27.22
C LYS A 508 5.36 -34.66 -26.25
N GLN A 509 6.04 -33.84 -25.46
CA GLN A 509 7.05 -34.29 -24.49
C GLN A 509 6.44 -34.46 -23.09
N PHE A 510 5.38 -33.71 -22.80
CA PHE A 510 4.65 -33.82 -21.55
C PHE A 510 3.67 -35.00 -21.63
N ALA A 511 4.09 -36.18 -21.21
CA ALA A 511 3.30 -37.40 -21.21
C ALA A 511 2.96 -37.85 -19.78
#